data_6ddd48db1a3e5a9d1f3fc2722ae7ef72
#
_entry.id   6ddd48db1a3e5a9d1f3fc2722ae7ef72
#
_cell.length_a   1.000
_cell.length_b   1.000
_cell.length_c   1.000
_cell.angle_alpha   90.00
_cell.angle_beta   90.00
_cell.angle_gamma   90.00
#
_symmetry.space_group_name_H-M   'P 1'
#
loop_
_entity.id
_entity.type
_entity.pdbx_description
1 polymer ?
#
loop_
_entity_poly.entity_id
_entity_poly.type
_entity_poly.pdbx_seq_one_letter_code
_entity_poly.pdbx_strand_id
1 'polypeptide(L)' 'MPILPLSVAMISFNEEANIARTLESVARIAAEIIVVDSHSSDRTVEIAQRYGARVFTEDWKGHIDQKNSALSKCTME' A
#
# COMPACT_ATOMS: atom_id res chain seq x y z
N MET A 1 4.27 13.25 -16.52
CA MET A 1 2.84 12.98 -16.30
C MET A 1 2.35 13.69 -15.07
N PRO A 2 1.20 14.35 -15.13
CA PRO A 2 0.66 14.96 -13.94
C PRO A 2 0.19 13.88 -12.96
N ILE A 3 0.33 14.17 -11.66
CA ILE A 3 -0.18 13.30 -10.61
C ILE A 3 -1.69 13.47 -10.54
N LEU A 4 -2.42 12.36 -10.53
CA LEU A 4 -3.87 12.38 -10.41
C LEU A 4 -4.28 12.48 -8.94
N PRO A 5 -5.42 13.13 -8.61
CA PRO A 5 -5.92 13.18 -7.24
C PRO A 5 -6.53 11.82 -6.87
N LEU A 6 -5.69 10.82 -6.76
CA LEU A 6 -6.05 9.42 -6.71
C LEU A 6 -5.36 8.75 -5.54
N SER A 7 -6.11 8.01 -4.73
CA SER A 7 -5.55 7.16 -3.68
C SER A 7 -5.47 5.72 -4.17
N VAL A 8 -4.36 5.09 -3.89
CA VAL A 8 -4.19 3.66 -4.16
C VAL A 8 -4.14 2.93 -2.82
N ALA A 9 -5.02 1.95 -2.65
CA ALA A 9 -5.08 1.15 -1.44
C ALA A 9 -4.62 -0.27 -1.75
N MET A 10 -3.66 -0.75 -0.98
CA MET A 10 -3.08 -2.08 -1.17
C MET A 10 -3.06 -2.86 0.13
N ILE A 11 -3.12 -4.18 0.01
CA ILE A 11 -2.85 -5.07 1.13
C ILE A 11 -1.57 -5.84 0.80
N SER A 12 -0.77 -6.17 1.81
CA SER A 12 0.49 -6.86 1.58
C SER A 12 0.80 -7.85 2.69
N PHE A 13 1.54 -8.90 2.31
CA PHE A 13 2.14 -9.83 3.24
C PHE A 13 3.32 -10.51 2.56
N ASN A 14 4.55 -10.25 3.07
CA ASN A 14 5.78 -10.84 2.53
C ASN A 14 5.89 -10.72 1.01
N GLU A 15 5.75 -9.49 0.51
CA GLU A 15 5.80 -9.19 -0.91
C GLU A 15 7.10 -8.50 -1.32
N GLU A 16 8.17 -8.67 -0.54
CA GLU A 16 9.45 -7.99 -0.80
C GLU A 16 9.90 -8.10 -2.25
N ALA A 17 9.74 -9.28 -2.85
CA ALA A 17 10.20 -9.53 -4.21
C ALA A 17 9.43 -8.74 -5.29
N ASN A 18 8.20 -8.35 -5.01
CA ASN A 18 7.31 -7.77 -6.02
C ASN A 18 6.81 -6.37 -5.70
N ILE A 19 6.81 -5.99 -4.42
CA ILE A 19 6.15 -4.75 -4.01
C ILE A 19 6.82 -3.51 -4.63
N ALA A 20 8.13 -3.53 -4.79
CA ALA A 20 8.83 -2.40 -5.38
C ALA A 20 8.37 -2.14 -6.80
N ARG A 21 8.20 -3.19 -7.60
CA ARG A 21 7.73 -3.07 -8.98
C ARG A 21 6.30 -2.51 -9.03
N THR A 22 5.44 -3.03 -8.16
CA THR A 22 4.05 -2.56 -8.10
C THR A 22 3.99 -1.10 -7.71
N LEU A 23 4.71 -0.72 -6.66
CA LEU A 23 4.70 0.66 -6.16
C LEU A 23 5.34 1.62 -7.16
N GLU A 24 6.38 1.19 -7.86
CA GLU A 24 7.00 2.02 -8.88
C GLU A 24 6.00 2.44 -9.96
N SER A 25 5.13 1.51 -10.36
CA SER A 25 4.12 1.80 -11.36
C SER A 25 3.10 2.81 -10.88
N VAL A 26 2.63 2.71 -9.62
CA VAL A 26 1.55 3.57 -9.12
C VAL A 26 2.06 4.89 -8.55
N ALA A 27 3.30 4.92 -8.04
CA ALA A 27 3.84 6.14 -7.43
C ALA A 27 3.91 7.31 -8.39
N ARG A 28 3.97 7.04 -9.69
CA ARG A 28 4.05 8.09 -10.72
C ARG A 28 2.74 8.82 -10.92
N ILE A 29 1.62 8.21 -10.59
CA ILE A 29 0.31 8.77 -10.90
C ILE A 29 -0.57 8.97 -9.67
N ALA A 30 -0.28 8.29 -8.57
CA ALA A 30 -1.12 8.37 -7.37
C ALA A 30 -0.67 9.53 -6.49
N ALA A 31 -1.63 10.28 -5.97
CA ALA A 31 -1.36 11.32 -5.00
C ALA A 31 -1.15 10.75 -3.60
N GLU A 32 -1.71 9.57 -3.35
CA GLU A 32 -1.61 8.92 -2.04
C GLU A 32 -1.55 7.42 -2.22
N ILE A 33 -0.67 6.76 -1.46
CA ILE A 33 -0.59 5.30 -1.45
C ILE A 33 -0.75 4.83 -0.01
N ILE A 34 -1.74 3.97 0.22
CA ILE A 34 -2.00 3.36 1.52
C ILE A 34 -1.72 1.86 1.41
N VAL A 35 -0.91 1.35 2.31
CA VAL A 35 -0.62 -0.08 2.37
C VAL A 35 -1.00 -0.60 3.75
N VAL A 36 -1.86 -1.61 3.80
CA VAL A 36 -2.16 -2.34 5.03
C VAL A 36 -1.40 -3.65 4.96
N ASP A 37 -0.42 -3.79 5.82
CA ASP A 37 0.47 -4.94 5.86
C ASP A 37 0.10 -5.89 7.00
N SER A 38 0.11 -7.19 6.72
CA SER A 38 -0.26 -8.21 7.70
C SER A 38 0.99 -8.79 8.37
N HIS A 39 1.75 -7.92 9.05
CA HIS A 39 2.94 -8.31 9.82
C HIS A 39 3.99 -9.05 8.99
N SER A 40 4.38 -8.46 7.85
CA SER A 40 5.44 -9.04 7.02
C SER A 40 6.73 -9.21 7.82
N SER A 41 7.39 -10.34 7.64
CA SER A 41 8.67 -10.61 8.28
C SER A 41 9.86 -10.24 7.40
N ASP A 42 9.61 -9.87 6.14
CA ASP A 42 10.65 -9.44 5.21
C ASP A 42 10.69 -7.91 5.11
N ARG A 43 11.26 -7.37 4.04
CA ARG A 43 11.42 -5.93 3.83
C ARG A 43 10.23 -5.24 3.20
N THR A 44 9.08 -5.89 3.13
CA THR A 44 7.89 -5.33 2.47
C THR A 44 7.55 -3.93 2.97
N VAL A 45 7.46 -3.76 4.29
CA VAL A 45 7.10 -2.47 4.89
C VAL A 45 8.15 -1.40 4.60
N GLU A 46 9.42 -1.76 4.74
CA GLU A 46 10.51 -0.83 4.48
C GLU A 46 10.48 -0.33 3.05
N ILE A 47 10.29 -1.25 2.09
CA ILE A 47 10.24 -0.89 0.68
C ILE A 47 9.03 0.01 0.39
N ALA A 48 7.87 -0.33 0.96
CA ALA A 48 6.67 0.47 0.76
C ALA A 48 6.89 1.91 1.24
N GLN A 49 7.52 2.07 2.39
CA GLN A 49 7.80 3.40 2.94
C GLN A 49 8.76 4.20 2.05
N ARG A 50 9.69 3.53 1.39
CA ARG A 50 10.62 4.19 0.46
C ARG A 50 9.92 4.80 -0.74
N TYR A 51 8.79 4.24 -1.14
CA TYR A 51 8.00 4.76 -2.25
C TYR A 51 6.96 5.78 -1.79
N GLY A 52 7.02 6.20 -0.53
CA GLY A 52 6.12 7.22 -0.02
C GLY A 52 4.78 6.69 0.45
N ALA A 53 4.63 5.37 0.57
CA ALA A 53 3.37 4.80 1.05
C ALA A 53 3.23 5.01 2.56
N ARG A 54 2.00 5.23 2.98
CA ARG A 54 1.65 5.21 4.40
C ARG A 54 1.30 3.78 4.75
N VAL A 55 2.07 3.17 5.63
CA VAL A 55 1.92 1.76 5.96
C VAL A 55 1.27 1.59 7.32
N PHE A 56 0.23 0.77 7.37
CA PHE A 56 -0.46 0.40 8.59
C PHE A 56 -0.34 -1.11 8.76
N THR A 57 0.18 -1.56 9.90
CA THR A 57 0.35 -2.98 10.16
C THR A 57 -0.85 -3.49 10.93
N GLU A 58 -1.54 -4.48 10.39
CA GLU A 58 -2.76 -5.05 10.98
C GLU A 58 -2.77 -6.56 10.85
N ASP A 59 -3.46 -7.23 11.77
CA ASP A 59 -3.64 -8.66 11.68
C ASP A 59 -4.48 -9.02 10.45
N TRP A 60 -4.21 -10.18 9.90
CA TRP A 60 -4.97 -10.66 8.75
C TRP A 60 -6.43 -10.94 9.12
N LYS A 61 -7.33 -10.34 8.37
CA LYS A 61 -8.78 -10.43 8.61
C LYS A 61 -9.55 -10.96 7.40
N GLY A 62 -8.85 -11.45 6.39
CA GLY A 62 -9.45 -11.83 5.13
C GLY A 62 -9.33 -10.71 4.09
N HIS A 63 -9.44 -11.07 2.81
CA HIS A 63 -9.21 -10.10 1.72
C HIS A 63 -10.18 -8.92 1.76
N ILE A 64 -11.46 -9.18 2.02
CA ILE A 64 -12.45 -8.11 1.99
C ILE A 64 -12.24 -7.12 3.12
N ASP A 65 -12.10 -7.62 4.36
CA ASP A 65 -11.92 -6.75 5.52
C ASP A 65 -10.60 -5.99 5.42
N GLN A 66 -9.56 -6.64 4.94
CA GLN A 66 -8.26 -6.02 4.79
C GLN A 66 -8.30 -4.88 3.77
N LYS A 67 -8.97 -5.10 2.63
CA LYS A 67 -9.13 -4.05 1.62
C LYS A 67 -10.00 -2.91 2.12
N ASN A 68 -11.07 -3.22 2.86
CA ASN A 68 -11.91 -2.19 3.44
C ASN A 68 -11.13 -1.34 4.44
N SER A 69 -10.27 -1.97 5.23
CA SER A 69 -9.41 -1.25 6.15
C SER A 69 -8.50 -0.29 5.40
N ALA A 70 -7.88 -0.75 4.31
CA ALA A 70 -7.01 0.09 3.50
C ALA A 70 -7.77 1.27 2.89
N LEU A 71 -8.96 1.01 2.35
CA LEU A 71 -9.78 2.05 1.75
C LEU A 71 -10.22 3.09 2.77
N SER A 72 -10.52 2.66 4.01
CA SER A 72 -10.97 3.59 5.05
C SER A 72 -9.89 4.59 5.45
N LYS A 73 -8.65 4.31 5.14
CA LYS A 73 -7.51 5.17 5.46
C LYS A 73 -7.16 6.15 4.35
N CYS A 74 -7.78 6.00 3.18
CA CYS A 74 -7.53 6.89 2.05
C CYS A 74 -8.19 8.25 2.30
N THR A 75 -7.47 9.31 2.00
CA THR A 75 -7.97 10.68 2.17
C THR A 75 -8.32 11.34 0.84
N MET A 76 -7.92 10.73 -0.27
CA MET A 76 -8.24 11.22 -1.62
C MET A 76 -9.26 10.29 -2.27
N GLU A 77 -9.99 10.80 -3.22
CA GLU A 77 -10.99 10.02 -3.95
C GLU A 77 -10.42 9.38 -5.20
#